data_7104d83a8f3263e39dd0c1bcee3bab9a
#
_entry.id   7104d83a8f3263e39dd0c1bcee3bab9a
#
_cell.length_a   1.000
_cell.length_b   1.000
_cell.length_c   1.000
_cell.angle_alpha   90.00
_cell.angle_beta   90.00
_cell.angle_gamma   90.00
#
_symmetry.space_group_name_H-M   'P 1'
#
loop_
_entity.id
_entity.type
_entity.pdbx_description
1 polymer ?
#
loop_
_entity_poly.entity_id
_entity_poly.type
_entity_poly.pdbx_seq_one_letter_code
_entity_poly.pdbx_strand_id
1 'polypeptide(L)'
;ETAVTEALTPVGKPLILIAEDNADVRTYIREQLEGPYRILEAENGRDGLAKAIDQTPDLIITDIMMPEMDGIEFCKQLKANEKSSHIPIIMLTARADRDDKLEGLQTGADDFLAKPFDARELQVRVSNLLTQRKKLQEHYRRSLTFATAEVEAESMDSTFLHRVREA
;
A
#
# COMPACT_ATOMS: atom_id res chain seq x y z
N GLU A 1 19.19 14.12 -17.45
CA GLU A 1 18.16 13.54 -18.34
C GLU A 1 17.61 12.23 -17.78
N THR A 2 18.52 11.34 -17.31
CA THR A 2 18.11 10.05 -16.74
C THR A 2 17.23 10.23 -15.51
N ALA A 3 17.57 11.16 -14.64
CA ALA A 3 16.79 11.44 -13.42
C ALA A 3 15.42 12.03 -13.76
N VAL A 4 15.33 12.85 -14.79
CA VAL A 4 14.07 13.41 -15.25
C VAL A 4 13.20 12.31 -15.86
N THR A 5 13.81 11.41 -16.61
CA THR A 5 13.10 10.28 -17.20
C THR A 5 12.57 9.35 -16.13
N GLU A 6 13.35 9.09 -15.10
CA GLU A 6 12.91 8.29 -13.97
C GLU A 6 11.75 8.95 -13.21
N ALA A 7 11.81 10.25 -13.03
CA ALA A 7 10.74 10.99 -12.37
C ALA A 7 9.45 11.02 -13.21
N LEU A 8 9.59 11.00 -14.53
CA LEU A 8 8.45 11.00 -15.45
C LEU A 8 7.88 9.61 -15.73
N THR A 9 8.62 8.56 -15.34
CA THR A 9 8.11 7.20 -15.41
C THR A 9 7.73 6.70 -14.02
N PRO A 10 6.68 7.27 -13.40
CA PRO A 10 6.17 6.74 -12.14
C PRO A 10 5.64 5.32 -12.33
N VAL A 11 5.64 4.86 -13.56
CA VAL A 11 5.23 3.54 -13.99
C VAL A 11 6.37 2.54 -13.85
N GLY A 12 7.39 2.88 -13.07
CA GLY A 12 8.37 1.88 -12.68
C GLY A 12 7.66 0.73 -11.98
N LYS A 13 8.30 -0.41 -11.92
CA LYS A 13 7.75 -1.58 -11.24
C LYS A 13 7.27 -1.18 -9.85
N PRO A 14 6.09 -1.67 -9.42
CA PRO A 14 5.63 -1.39 -8.06
C PRO A 14 6.63 -1.88 -7.02
N LEU A 15 6.72 -1.15 -5.92
CA LEU A 15 7.61 -1.48 -4.82
C LEU A 15 6.82 -2.23 -3.74
N ILE A 16 7.31 -3.41 -3.38
CA ILE A 16 6.70 -4.25 -2.34
C ILE A 16 7.66 -4.35 -1.17
N LEU A 17 7.18 -4.03 0.01
CA LEU A 17 7.92 -4.22 1.26
C LEU A 17 7.54 -5.57 1.86
N ILE A 18 8.55 -6.37 2.16
CA ILE A 18 8.38 -7.66 2.84
C ILE A 18 8.98 -7.55 4.23
N ALA A 19 8.14 -7.66 5.26
CA ALA A 19 8.56 -7.67 6.65
C ALA A 19 8.42 -9.11 7.19
N GLU A 20 9.55 -9.76 7.39
CA GLU A 20 9.63 -11.15 7.82
C GLU A 20 10.99 -11.36 8.50
N ASP A 21 10.97 -11.89 9.73
CA ASP A 21 12.21 -12.12 10.49
C ASP A 21 12.98 -13.36 10.02
N ASN A 22 12.28 -14.35 9.47
CA ASN A 22 12.93 -15.56 8.95
C ASN A 22 13.52 -15.27 7.56
N ALA A 23 14.84 -15.33 7.45
CA ALA A 23 15.54 -15.01 6.22
C ALA A 23 15.15 -15.94 5.05
N ASP A 24 14.92 -17.21 5.34
CA ASP A 24 14.55 -18.19 4.31
C ASP A 24 13.15 -17.91 3.75
N VAL A 25 12.21 -17.59 4.61
CA VAL A 25 10.84 -17.25 4.20
C VAL A 25 10.86 -15.93 3.43
N ARG A 26 11.61 -14.95 3.92
CA ARG A 26 11.73 -13.65 3.26
C ARG A 26 12.35 -13.80 1.86
N THR A 27 13.38 -14.61 1.72
CA THR A 27 14.01 -14.90 0.43
C THR A 27 13.03 -15.61 -0.50
N TYR A 28 12.28 -16.59 0.01
CA TYR A 28 11.27 -17.28 -0.77
C TYR A 28 10.23 -16.31 -1.34
N ILE A 29 9.70 -15.45 -0.51
CA ILE A 29 8.70 -14.45 -0.94
C ILE A 29 9.30 -13.54 -2.01
N ARG A 30 10.52 -13.05 -1.77
CA ARG A 30 11.21 -12.19 -2.74
C ARG A 30 11.37 -12.88 -4.08
N GLU A 31 11.81 -14.14 -4.09
CA GLU A 31 12.02 -14.89 -5.33
C GLU A 31 10.73 -15.05 -6.13
N GLN A 32 9.59 -15.14 -5.47
CA GLN A 32 8.30 -15.27 -6.14
C GLN A 32 7.82 -13.97 -6.76
N LEU A 33 8.32 -12.83 -6.29
CA LEU A 33 7.84 -11.52 -6.68
C LEU A 33 8.85 -10.69 -7.47
N GLU A 34 10.12 -11.02 -7.38
CA GLU A 34 11.17 -10.38 -8.19
C GLU A 34 10.84 -10.48 -9.67
N GLY A 35 11.23 -9.47 -10.43
CA GLY A 35 10.95 -9.42 -11.86
C GLY A 35 9.86 -8.38 -12.11
N PRO A 36 8.57 -8.72 -11.91
CA PRO A 36 7.52 -7.71 -12.08
C PRO A 36 7.50 -6.64 -11.01
N TYR A 37 8.12 -6.88 -9.85
CA TYR A 37 8.10 -5.92 -8.73
C TYR A 37 9.49 -5.62 -8.22
N ARG A 38 9.67 -4.41 -7.67
CA ARG A 38 10.85 -4.06 -6.89
C ARG A 38 10.59 -4.50 -5.44
N ILE A 39 11.61 -5.05 -4.78
CA ILE A 39 11.45 -5.62 -3.45
C ILE A 39 12.29 -4.85 -2.44
N LEU A 40 11.66 -4.53 -1.32
CA LEU A 40 12.28 -3.94 -0.15
C LEU A 40 12.06 -4.90 1.01
N GLU A 41 13.09 -5.16 1.80
CA GLU A 41 13.03 -6.15 2.86
C GLU A 41 13.22 -5.51 4.24
N ALA A 42 12.51 -6.05 5.22
CA ALA A 42 12.66 -5.68 6.62
C ALA A 42 12.64 -6.95 7.48
N GLU A 43 13.42 -6.95 8.55
CA GLU A 43 13.55 -8.11 9.43
C GLU A 43 12.57 -8.09 10.60
N ASN A 44 11.94 -6.97 10.85
CA ASN A 44 10.97 -6.81 11.92
C ASN A 44 10.02 -5.64 11.59
N GLY A 45 9.02 -5.46 12.44
CA GLY A 45 8.01 -4.41 12.21
C GLY A 45 8.57 -3.00 12.37
N ARG A 46 9.55 -2.80 13.25
CA ARG A 46 10.16 -1.48 13.46
C ARG A 46 10.92 -1.04 12.22
N ASP A 47 11.76 -1.92 11.67
CA ASP A 47 12.50 -1.66 10.44
C ASP A 47 11.53 -1.48 9.28
N GLY A 48 10.49 -2.32 9.23
CA GLY A 48 9.44 -2.22 8.22
C GLY A 48 8.71 -0.88 8.26
N LEU A 49 8.37 -0.41 9.44
CA LEU A 49 7.67 0.87 9.60
C LEU A 49 8.53 2.04 9.11
N ALA A 50 9.80 2.05 9.50
CA ALA A 50 10.74 3.10 9.06
C ALA A 50 10.85 3.12 7.53
N LYS A 51 11.01 1.96 6.92
CA LYS A 51 11.12 1.83 5.46
C LYS A 51 9.82 2.18 4.74
N ALA A 52 8.69 1.80 5.31
CA ALA A 52 7.38 2.11 4.73
C ALA A 52 7.12 3.61 4.69
N ILE A 53 7.45 4.32 5.75
CA ILE A 53 7.27 5.76 5.83
C ILE A 53 8.25 6.48 4.90
N ASP A 54 9.50 6.02 4.85
CA ASP A 54 10.54 6.63 4.04
C ASP A 54 10.32 6.42 2.54
N GLN A 55 9.98 5.20 2.13
CA GLN A 55 9.91 4.84 0.71
C GLN A 55 8.49 4.65 0.18
N THR A 56 7.50 4.68 1.02
CA THR A 56 6.08 4.56 0.64
C THR A 56 5.82 3.47 -0.40
N PRO A 57 6.01 2.18 -0.04
CA PRO A 57 5.80 1.09 -0.99
C PRO A 57 4.35 1.01 -1.47
N ASP A 58 4.14 0.33 -2.57
CA ASP A 58 2.82 0.16 -3.17
C ASP A 58 2.02 -0.94 -2.48
N LEU A 59 2.69 -1.88 -1.82
CA LEU A 59 2.07 -2.97 -1.09
C LEU A 59 3.03 -3.47 -0.02
N ILE A 60 2.48 -3.94 1.09
CA ILE A 60 3.27 -4.49 2.20
C ILE A 60 2.81 -5.92 2.47
N ILE A 61 3.78 -6.83 2.60
CA ILE A 61 3.55 -8.20 3.05
C ILE A 61 4.25 -8.32 4.40
N THR A 62 3.54 -8.71 5.44
CA THR A 62 4.11 -8.83 6.77
C THR A 62 3.69 -10.11 7.46
N ASP A 63 4.64 -10.75 8.15
CA ASP A 63 4.33 -11.81 9.09
C ASP A 63 3.70 -11.21 10.35
N ILE A 64 2.93 -11.99 11.08
CA ILE A 64 2.38 -11.58 12.37
C ILE A 64 3.44 -11.67 13.46
N MET A 65 4.16 -12.78 13.50
CA MET A 65 5.13 -13.06 14.56
C MET A 65 6.52 -12.55 14.18
N MET A 66 6.90 -11.41 14.72
CA MET A 66 8.22 -10.81 14.49
C MET A 66 8.73 -10.21 15.80
N PRO A 67 10.08 -10.17 15.99
CA PRO A 67 10.66 -9.51 17.16
C PRO A 67 10.50 -7.98 17.07
N GLU A 68 10.68 -7.32 18.20
CA GLU A 68 10.62 -5.88 18.38
C GLU A 68 9.24 -5.27 18.15
N MET A 69 8.64 -5.49 17.00
CA MET A 69 7.29 -5.05 16.68
C MET A 69 6.65 -6.13 15.81
N ASP A 70 5.57 -6.74 16.28
CA ASP A 70 4.86 -7.78 15.53
C ASP A 70 4.05 -7.17 14.37
N GLY A 71 3.51 -8.04 13.52
CA GLY A 71 2.78 -7.61 12.33
C GLY A 71 1.50 -6.87 12.65
N ILE A 72 0.85 -7.19 13.75
CA ILE A 72 -0.39 -6.54 14.17
C ILE A 72 -0.12 -5.09 14.57
N GLU A 73 0.88 -4.88 15.42
CA GLU A 73 1.29 -3.53 15.83
C GLU A 73 1.83 -2.74 14.63
N PHE A 74 2.60 -3.38 13.77
CA PHE A 74 3.09 -2.79 12.55
C PHE A 74 1.92 -2.28 11.68
N CYS A 75 0.91 -3.12 11.50
CA CYS A 75 -0.29 -2.75 10.74
C CYS A 75 -1.02 -1.57 11.37
N LYS A 76 -1.19 -1.58 12.70
CA LYS A 76 -1.84 -0.48 13.42
C LYS A 76 -1.11 0.84 13.19
N GLN A 77 0.22 0.83 13.31
CA GLN A 77 1.00 2.04 13.13
C GLN A 77 1.02 2.52 11.68
N LEU A 78 1.02 1.59 10.73
CA LEU A 78 0.91 1.95 9.32
C LEU A 78 -0.43 2.65 9.03
N LYS A 79 -1.53 2.11 9.56
CA LYS A 79 -2.86 2.69 9.34
C LYS A 79 -3.06 4.02 10.08
N ALA A 80 -2.30 4.26 11.13
CA ALA A 80 -2.36 5.50 11.90
C ALA A 80 -1.55 6.64 11.26
N ASN A 81 -0.64 6.34 10.35
CA ASN A 81 0.22 7.33 9.70
C ASN A 81 -0.34 7.69 8.33
N GLU A 82 -0.51 8.97 8.06
CA GLU A 82 -1.07 9.46 6.80
C GLU A 82 -0.27 9.03 5.57
N LYS A 83 1.04 8.91 5.71
CA LYS A 83 1.92 8.50 4.60
C LYS A 83 1.74 7.05 4.20
N SER A 84 1.30 6.20 5.12
CA SER A 84 1.21 4.75 4.92
C SER A 84 -0.21 4.18 5.06
N SER A 85 -1.16 4.97 5.53
CA SER A 85 -2.52 4.48 5.82
C SER A 85 -3.24 3.90 4.61
N HIS A 86 -2.88 4.33 3.41
CA HIS A 86 -3.50 3.89 2.16
C HIS A 86 -2.82 2.68 1.52
N ILE A 87 -1.68 2.24 2.06
CA ILE A 87 -0.93 1.13 1.48
C ILE A 87 -1.63 -0.19 1.80
N PRO A 88 -1.95 -1.03 0.80
CA PRO A 88 -2.55 -2.33 1.08
C PRO A 88 -1.58 -3.26 1.78
N ILE A 89 -2.08 -4.05 2.71
CA ILE A 89 -1.29 -4.93 3.56
C ILE A 89 -1.81 -6.36 3.45
N ILE A 90 -0.93 -7.30 3.11
CA ILE A 90 -1.18 -8.74 3.20
C ILE A 90 -0.50 -9.24 4.46
N MET A 91 -1.27 -9.87 5.34
CA MET A 91 -0.75 -10.43 6.58
C MET A 91 -0.59 -11.93 6.46
N LEU A 92 0.60 -12.43 6.78
CA LEU A 92 0.90 -13.85 6.76
C LEU A 92 0.55 -14.46 8.11
N THR A 93 -0.34 -15.45 8.13
CA THR A 93 -0.84 -16.04 9.36
C THR A 93 -0.42 -17.51 9.49
N ALA A 94 -0.31 -18.00 10.71
CA ALA A 94 -0.18 -19.41 10.95
C ALA A 94 -1.50 -20.10 10.60
N ARG A 95 -1.43 -21.33 10.13
CA ARG A 95 -2.53 -22.07 9.50
C ARG A 95 -3.81 -22.23 10.32
N ALA A 96 -3.78 -22.04 11.62
CA ALA A 96 -4.93 -22.31 12.49
C ALA A 96 -5.32 -21.10 13.35
N ASP A 97 -4.80 -19.92 13.07
CA ASP A 97 -4.94 -18.81 13.99
C ASP A 97 -6.10 -17.90 13.59
N ARG A 98 -7.31 -18.32 13.97
CA ARG A 98 -8.52 -17.50 13.78
C ARG A 98 -8.46 -16.23 14.61
N ASP A 99 -7.84 -16.28 15.79
CA ASP A 99 -7.74 -15.14 16.68
C ASP A 99 -6.83 -14.08 16.08
N ASP A 100 -5.68 -14.48 15.54
CA ASP A 100 -4.78 -13.58 14.84
C ASP A 100 -5.44 -12.96 13.62
N LYS A 101 -6.20 -13.76 12.86
CA LYS A 101 -6.92 -13.27 11.68
C LYS A 101 -7.98 -12.24 12.07
N LEU A 102 -8.75 -12.49 13.11
CA LEU A 102 -9.76 -11.55 13.59
C LEU A 102 -9.12 -10.26 14.08
N GLU A 103 -8.02 -10.37 14.83
CA GLU A 103 -7.29 -9.22 15.31
C GLU A 103 -6.69 -8.44 14.15
N GLY A 104 -6.13 -9.14 13.17
CA GLY A 104 -5.62 -8.54 11.94
C GLY A 104 -6.68 -7.78 11.17
N LEU A 105 -7.89 -8.34 11.03
CA LEU A 105 -9.00 -7.67 10.38
C LEU A 105 -9.38 -6.39 11.11
N GLN A 106 -9.35 -6.40 12.44
CA GLN A 106 -9.62 -5.21 13.24
C GLN A 106 -8.54 -4.14 13.07
N THR A 107 -7.32 -4.52 12.71
CA THR A 107 -6.24 -3.58 12.48
C THR A 107 -6.22 -2.97 11.09
N GLY A 108 -7.07 -3.46 10.19
CA GLY A 108 -7.20 -2.90 8.86
C GLY A 108 -6.33 -3.56 7.79
N ALA A 109 -5.82 -4.77 8.03
CA ALA A 109 -5.15 -5.53 6.98
C ALA A 109 -6.12 -5.82 5.84
N ASP A 110 -5.64 -5.74 4.61
CA ASP A 110 -6.47 -5.87 3.42
C ASP A 110 -6.69 -7.32 3.00
N ASP A 111 -5.74 -8.19 3.32
CA ASP A 111 -5.83 -9.61 2.99
C ASP A 111 -4.99 -10.44 3.94
N PHE A 112 -5.26 -11.72 3.98
CA PHE A 112 -4.57 -12.70 4.81
C PHE A 112 -4.16 -13.89 3.96
N LEU A 113 -2.96 -14.41 4.23
CA LEU A 113 -2.44 -15.57 3.54
C LEU A 113 -1.89 -16.54 4.59
N ALA A 114 -2.47 -17.74 4.67
CA ALA A 114 -2.07 -18.73 5.65
C ALA A 114 -0.79 -19.45 5.23
N LYS A 115 0.13 -19.63 6.16
CA LYS A 115 1.34 -20.43 5.94
C LYS A 115 1.04 -21.90 6.14
N PRO A 116 1.57 -22.84 5.35
CA PRO A 116 2.36 -22.58 4.14
C PRO A 116 1.46 -22.15 2.97
N PHE A 117 1.95 -21.22 2.17
CA PHE A 117 1.21 -20.71 1.03
C PHE A 117 1.88 -21.10 -0.29
N ASP A 118 1.05 -21.20 -1.32
CA ASP A 118 1.48 -21.45 -2.69
C ASP A 118 1.98 -20.14 -3.31
N ALA A 119 3.08 -20.22 -4.05
CA ALA A 119 3.64 -19.07 -4.77
C ALA A 119 2.59 -18.41 -5.66
N ARG A 120 1.78 -19.21 -6.35
CA ARG A 120 0.75 -18.69 -7.23
C ARG A 120 -0.33 -17.93 -6.48
N GLU A 121 -0.73 -18.41 -5.31
CA GLU A 121 -1.71 -17.73 -4.46
C GLU A 121 -1.17 -16.38 -4.02
N LEU A 122 0.09 -16.33 -3.59
CA LEU A 122 0.74 -15.09 -3.23
C LEU A 122 0.76 -14.11 -4.41
N GLN A 123 1.19 -14.55 -5.57
CA GLN A 123 1.27 -13.73 -6.78
C GLN A 123 -0.10 -13.17 -7.18
N VAL A 124 -1.14 -13.99 -7.11
CA VAL A 124 -2.50 -13.58 -7.47
C VAL A 124 -3.01 -12.53 -6.49
N ARG A 125 -2.82 -12.72 -5.19
CA ARG A 125 -3.28 -11.76 -4.18
C ARG A 125 -2.55 -10.42 -4.30
N VAL A 126 -1.25 -10.45 -4.53
CA VAL A 126 -0.46 -9.24 -4.75
C VAL A 126 -0.96 -8.50 -6.00
N SER A 127 -1.11 -9.22 -7.10
CA SER A 127 -1.58 -8.63 -8.35
C SER A 127 -2.98 -8.02 -8.20
N ASN A 128 -3.88 -8.71 -7.53
CA ASN A 128 -5.25 -8.23 -7.31
C ASN A 128 -5.29 -6.95 -6.49
N LEU A 129 -4.54 -6.91 -5.40
CA LEU A 129 -4.51 -5.72 -4.54
C LEU A 129 -3.89 -4.53 -5.26
N LEU A 130 -2.81 -4.74 -5.99
CA LEU A 130 -2.17 -3.67 -6.75
C LEU A 130 -3.08 -3.15 -7.87
N THR A 131 -3.80 -4.05 -8.54
CA THR A 131 -4.76 -3.68 -9.58
C THR A 131 -5.91 -2.87 -8.99
N GLN A 132 -6.47 -3.30 -7.88
CA GLN A 132 -7.55 -2.59 -7.19
C GLN A 132 -7.09 -1.20 -6.76
N ARG A 133 -5.89 -1.11 -6.19
CA ARG A 133 -5.32 0.17 -5.76
C ARG A 133 -5.15 1.11 -6.95
N LYS A 134 -4.63 0.60 -8.06
CA LYS A 134 -4.44 1.39 -9.28
C LYS A 134 -5.77 1.90 -9.82
N LYS A 135 -6.79 1.06 -9.89
CA LYS A 135 -8.12 1.44 -10.33
C LYS A 135 -8.73 2.51 -9.42
N LEU A 136 -8.58 2.33 -8.12
CA LEU A 136 -9.07 3.29 -7.14
C LEU A 136 -8.37 4.64 -7.27
N GLN A 137 -7.04 4.62 -7.45
CA GLN A 137 -6.26 5.84 -7.65
C GLN A 137 -6.67 6.56 -8.93
N GLU A 138 -6.87 5.84 -10.02
CA GLU A 138 -7.32 6.41 -11.30
C GLU A 138 -8.72 7.02 -11.17
N HIS A 139 -9.63 6.29 -10.53
CA HIS A 139 -10.98 6.78 -10.28
C HIS A 139 -10.96 8.04 -9.41
N TYR A 140 -10.19 8.03 -8.34
CA TYR A 140 -10.06 9.16 -7.45
C TYR A 140 -9.43 10.37 -8.16
N ARG A 141 -8.41 10.13 -8.98
CA ARG A 141 -7.78 11.18 -9.77
C ARG A 141 -8.77 11.81 -10.75
N ARG A 142 -9.56 11.01 -11.45
CA ARG A 142 -10.60 11.49 -12.37
C ARG A 142 -11.65 12.28 -11.62
N SER A 143 -12.08 11.79 -10.47
CA SER A 143 -13.08 12.48 -9.64
C SER A 143 -12.53 13.83 -9.15
N LEU A 144 -11.29 13.88 -8.71
CA LEU A 144 -10.66 15.13 -8.28
C LEU A 144 -10.51 16.13 -9.42
N THR A 145 -10.08 15.64 -10.58
CA THR A 145 -9.94 16.50 -11.77
C THR A 145 -11.28 17.07 -12.18
N PHE A 146 -12.31 16.26 -12.19
CA PHE A 146 -13.67 16.67 -12.52
C PHE A 146 -14.21 17.65 -11.48
N ALA A 147 -14.04 17.36 -10.21
CA ALA A 147 -14.47 18.23 -9.11
C ALA A 147 -13.75 19.57 -9.14
N THR A 148 -12.44 19.56 -9.43
CA THR A 148 -11.66 20.78 -9.56
C THR A 148 -12.18 21.64 -10.73
N ALA A 149 -12.49 21.03 -11.86
CA ALA A 149 -13.03 21.74 -13.00
C ALA A 149 -14.40 22.35 -12.68
N GLU A 150 -15.26 21.62 -11.98
CA GLU A 150 -16.56 22.13 -11.54
C GLU A 150 -16.42 23.27 -10.53
N VAL A 151 -15.51 23.13 -9.58
CA VAL A 151 -15.26 24.17 -8.58
C VAL A 151 -14.71 25.44 -9.25
N GLU A 152 -13.82 25.30 -10.21
CA GLU A 152 -13.31 26.44 -10.96
C GLU A 152 -14.43 27.13 -11.76
N ALA A 153 -15.30 26.37 -12.42
CA ALA A 153 -16.44 26.90 -13.15
C ALA A 153 -17.41 27.60 -12.22
N GLU A 154 -17.75 27.00 -11.10
CA GLU A 154 -18.62 27.61 -10.10
C GLU A 154 -18.02 28.85 -9.48
N SER A 155 -16.71 28.83 -9.23
CA SER A 155 -16.00 29.98 -8.69
C SER A 155 -16.01 31.15 -9.69
N MET A 156 -15.83 30.87 -10.97
CA MET A 156 -15.90 31.88 -12.02
C MET A 156 -17.30 32.46 -12.15
N ASP A 157 -18.29 31.60 -12.18
CA ASP A 157 -19.71 32.04 -12.24
C ASP A 157 -20.08 32.84 -11.01
N SER A 158 -19.69 32.39 -9.85
CA SER A 158 -19.95 33.07 -8.59
C SER A 158 -19.29 34.46 -8.56
N THR A 159 -18.05 34.55 -9.01
CA THR A 159 -17.33 35.81 -9.09
C THR A 159 -18.02 36.75 -10.09
N PHE A 160 -18.45 36.25 -11.22
CA PHE A 160 -19.16 37.02 -12.24
C PHE A 160 -20.47 37.55 -11.69
N LEU A 161 -21.27 36.70 -11.08
CA LEU A 161 -22.55 37.09 -10.49
C LEU A 161 -22.39 38.12 -9.37
N HIS A 162 -21.36 37.94 -8.58
CA HIS A 162 -21.04 38.85 -7.48
C HIS A 162 -20.70 40.26 -8.03
N ARG A 163 -19.90 40.33 -9.08
CA ARG A 163 -19.56 41.59 -9.77
C ARG A 163 -20.79 42.26 -10.35
N VAL A 164 -21.66 41.46 -10.95
CA VAL A 164 -22.92 41.97 -11.51
C VAL A 164 -23.82 42.54 -10.42
N ARG A 165 -23.87 41.91 -9.25
CA ARG A 165 -24.66 42.40 -8.11
C ARG A 165 -24.09 43.68 -7.52
N GLU A 166 -22.78 43.79 -7.48
CA GLU A 166 -22.14 45.00 -6.98
C GLU A 166 -22.20 46.18 -7.96
N ALA A 167 -22.35 45.88 -9.21
CA ALA A 167 -22.56 46.88 -10.22
C ALA A 167 -23.99 47.36 -10.21
#